data_d3c5d6d5cedc6990ec44c814248d6bae
#
_entry.id   d3c5d6d5cedc6990ec44c814248d6bae
#
_cell.length_a   1.000
_cell.length_b   1.000
_cell.length_c   1.000
_cell.angle_alpha   90.00
_cell.angle_beta   90.00
_cell.angle_gamma   90.00
#
_symmetry.space_group_name_H-M   'P 1'
#
loop_
_entity.id
_entity.type
_entity.pdbx_description
1 polymer ?
#
loop_
_entity_poly.entity_id
_entity_poly.type
_entity_poly.pdbx_seq_one_letter_code
_entity_poly.pdbx_strand_id
1 'polypeptide(L)'
;MCKVNSELVSQWLTEIRVLDGGFGTESQKLSNLQIDGHLAWSSRLLMDDPELVVKIHKSFLRAGCDVISTNTYQAAPSTLGKALGISIGEAKNLMHTAVHLAQRAREEENNSVTASEFQRKLPVLIAGSLGPYGACAADGSEYTGSYANEVSFNELVEFHLSRAKILLESGVDFIAWETVPLLKEVSSICEVMRRLPSAYCWISVSSPDGEKTSGGDLLASVACEVAKCEQVFGVGVNCNIPHDCIGKGLANLNSQTCKESENTSSKLILFYANDGQLWIPNDGDKKRGHFVNYSQYNHDSWFQNTIQWAKRRETSDDEHLHYSVNDKPPLAQWVGGCCNVRPECIRRLAKWMKPDEFIS
;
A
#
# COMPACT_ATOMS: atom_id res chain seq x y z
N MET A 1 6.35 8.20 -21.54
CA MET A 1 6.49 7.97 -20.09
C MET A 1 7.86 8.44 -19.64
N CYS A 2 7.91 9.35 -18.65
CA CYS A 2 9.17 9.73 -18.03
C CYS A 2 9.68 8.52 -17.24
N LYS A 3 10.89 8.05 -17.51
CA LYS A 3 11.46 6.95 -16.73
C LYS A 3 11.73 7.47 -15.32
N VAL A 4 11.26 6.75 -14.31
CA VAL A 4 11.60 7.04 -12.92
C VAL A 4 13.12 6.94 -12.76
N ASN A 5 13.71 7.97 -12.18
CA ASN A 5 15.14 8.07 -11.91
C ASN A 5 15.37 8.54 -10.46
N SER A 6 16.61 8.56 -10.01
CA SER A 6 16.96 8.95 -8.64
C SER A 6 16.56 10.38 -8.29
N GLU A 7 16.55 11.29 -9.26
CA GLU A 7 16.16 12.69 -9.05
C GLU A 7 14.64 12.78 -8.75
N LEU A 8 13.80 12.10 -9.52
CA LEU A 8 12.37 12.05 -9.28
C LEU A 8 12.04 11.39 -7.92
N VAL A 9 12.76 10.32 -7.57
CA VAL A 9 12.61 9.68 -6.26
C VAL A 9 13.01 10.64 -5.13
N SER A 10 14.08 11.42 -5.32
CA SER A 10 14.48 12.44 -4.34
C SER A 10 13.41 13.52 -4.12
N GLN A 11 12.66 13.90 -5.17
CA GLN A 11 11.48 14.76 -5.02
C GLN A 11 10.39 14.09 -4.20
N TRP A 12 10.08 12.80 -4.46
CA TRP A 12 9.07 12.05 -3.70
C TRP A 12 9.35 12.02 -2.19
N LEU A 13 10.61 11.97 -1.78
CA LEU A 13 11.01 11.96 -0.37
C LEU A 13 10.61 13.25 0.37
N THR A 14 10.36 14.34 -0.34
CA THR A 14 9.97 15.63 0.24
C THR A 14 8.49 15.93 0.12
N GLU A 15 7.76 15.19 -0.72
CA GLU A 15 6.36 15.45 -1.03
C GLU A 15 5.42 14.83 0.02
N ILE A 16 4.32 15.53 0.28
CA ILE A 16 3.18 15.00 1.04
C ILE A 16 2.16 14.49 0.03
N ARG A 17 1.82 13.21 0.12
CA ARG A 17 0.87 12.56 -0.79
C ARG A 17 -0.20 11.78 -0.04
N VAL A 18 -1.39 11.78 -0.62
CA VAL A 18 -2.52 10.97 -0.18
C VAL A 18 -2.58 9.72 -1.07
N LEU A 19 -2.55 8.54 -0.44
CA LEU A 19 -2.75 7.27 -1.11
C LEU A 19 -4.26 7.01 -1.28
N ASP A 20 -4.60 6.04 -2.10
CA ASP A 20 -5.98 5.57 -2.22
C ASP A 20 -6.45 4.79 -0.96
N GLY A 21 -7.57 4.14 -1.05
CA GLY A 21 -8.18 3.35 0.03
C GLY A 21 -8.37 1.89 -0.36
N GLY A 22 -9.32 1.22 0.29
CA GLY A 22 -9.59 -0.20 0.13
C GLY A 22 -10.24 -0.55 -1.22
N PHE A 23 -9.44 -0.71 -2.28
CA PHE A 23 -9.95 -1.10 -3.59
C PHE A 23 -10.83 -2.35 -3.53
N GLY A 24 -10.35 -3.43 -2.87
CA GLY A 24 -11.09 -4.69 -2.79
C GLY A 24 -12.42 -4.56 -2.05
N THR A 25 -12.47 -3.83 -0.95
CA THR A 25 -13.71 -3.59 -0.20
C THR A 25 -14.68 -2.65 -0.91
N GLU A 26 -14.17 -1.69 -1.68
CA GLU A 26 -15.02 -0.85 -2.53
C GLU A 26 -15.57 -1.66 -3.71
N SER A 27 -14.79 -2.58 -4.29
CA SER A 27 -15.23 -3.50 -5.33
C SER A 27 -16.33 -4.43 -4.84
N GLN A 28 -16.22 -4.97 -3.63
CA GLN A 28 -17.23 -5.79 -2.97
C GLN A 28 -18.58 -5.06 -2.86
N LYS A 29 -18.53 -3.76 -2.51
CA LYS A 29 -19.73 -2.93 -2.34
C LYS A 29 -20.41 -2.59 -3.68
N LEU A 30 -19.62 -2.35 -4.72
CA LEU A 30 -20.13 -1.85 -6.02
C LEU A 30 -20.42 -2.97 -7.02
N SER A 31 -19.84 -4.14 -6.83
CA SER A 31 -20.02 -5.29 -7.72
C SER A 31 -21.24 -6.12 -7.29
N ASN A 32 -21.92 -6.69 -8.28
CA ASN A 32 -22.90 -7.76 -8.06
C ASN A 32 -22.25 -9.14 -7.98
N LEU A 33 -20.92 -9.23 -8.19
CA LEU A 33 -20.15 -10.46 -8.12
C LEU A 33 -19.73 -10.74 -6.68
N GLN A 34 -19.63 -12.02 -6.34
CA GLN A 34 -19.00 -12.41 -5.08
C GLN A 34 -17.49 -12.23 -5.19
N ILE A 35 -16.96 -11.16 -4.62
CA ILE A 35 -15.52 -10.86 -4.59
C ILE A 35 -14.89 -11.54 -3.37
N ASP A 36 -15.49 -11.37 -2.19
CA ASP A 36 -15.00 -11.92 -0.95
C ASP A 36 -15.07 -13.44 -0.93
N GLY A 37 -14.01 -14.10 -0.46
CA GLY A 37 -13.87 -15.55 -0.51
C GLY A 37 -13.49 -16.15 -1.88
N HIS A 38 -13.40 -15.35 -2.94
CA HIS A 38 -12.89 -15.82 -4.23
C HIS A 38 -11.35 -15.80 -4.25
N LEU A 39 -10.72 -16.89 -4.78
CA LEU A 39 -9.25 -17.03 -4.79
C LEU A 39 -8.50 -15.90 -5.54
N ALA A 40 -9.13 -15.31 -6.55
CA ALA A 40 -8.59 -14.14 -7.24
C ALA A 40 -9.00 -12.81 -6.59
N TRP A 41 -9.89 -12.83 -5.60
CA TRP A 41 -10.42 -11.66 -4.91
C TRP A 41 -10.76 -10.51 -5.89
N SER A 42 -10.31 -9.27 -5.63
CA SER A 42 -10.59 -8.12 -6.50
C SER A 42 -9.96 -8.24 -7.90
N SER A 43 -8.91 -9.02 -8.09
CA SER A 43 -8.31 -9.26 -9.42
C SER A 43 -9.24 -10.03 -10.37
N ARG A 44 -10.30 -10.66 -9.86
CA ARG A 44 -11.36 -11.25 -10.65
C ARG A 44 -12.01 -10.21 -11.59
N LEU A 45 -12.19 -8.98 -11.14
CA LEU A 45 -12.78 -7.90 -11.92
C LEU A 45 -12.03 -7.55 -13.20
N LEU A 46 -10.74 -7.87 -13.27
CA LEU A 46 -9.95 -7.68 -14.50
C LEU A 46 -10.52 -8.45 -15.69
N MET A 47 -11.19 -9.56 -15.43
CA MET A 47 -11.85 -10.39 -16.43
C MET A 47 -13.35 -10.11 -16.49
N ASP A 48 -14.01 -10.03 -15.34
CA ASP A 48 -15.48 -10.04 -15.25
C ASP A 48 -16.11 -8.65 -15.39
N ASP A 49 -15.43 -7.59 -14.94
CA ASP A 49 -15.92 -6.20 -15.01
C ASP A 49 -14.77 -5.15 -15.00
N PRO A 50 -14.00 -5.04 -16.09
CA PRO A 50 -12.89 -4.08 -16.17
C PRO A 50 -13.35 -2.61 -16.08
N GLU A 51 -14.59 -2.29 -16.48
CA GLU A 51 -15.13 -0.94 -16.35
C GLU A 51 -15.35 -0.53 -14.89
N LEU A 52 -15.74 -1.47 -14.03
CA LEU A 52 -15.84 -1.22 -12.61
C LEU A 52 -14.46 -0.92 -11.99
N VAL A 53 -13.38 -1.58 -12.47
CA VAL A 53 -12.00 -1.28 -12.04
C VAL A 53 -11.66 0.19 -12.32
N VAL A 54 -11.93 0.68 -13.54
CA VAL A 54 -11.71 2.10 -13.89
C VAL A 54 -12.56 3.02 -13.03
N LYS A 55 -13.83 2.69 -12.81
CA LYS A 55 -14.76 3.47 -11.98
C LYS A 55 -14.24 3.61 -10.53
N ILE A 56 -13.73 2.53 -9.95
CA ILE A 56 -13.18 2.55 -8.58
C ILE A 56 -11.94 3.43 -8.51
N HIS A 57 -10.97 3.28 -9.42
CA HIS A 57 -9.79 4.16 -9.47
C HIS A 57 -10.19 5.63 -9.61
N LYS A 58 -11.11 5.95 -10.50
CA LYS A 58 -11.62 7.33 -10.66
C LYS A 58 -12.29 7.87 -9.41
N SER A 59 -12.99 7.03 -8.63
CA SER A 59 -13.61 7.47 -7.38
C SER A 59 -12.57 7.91 -6.34
N PHE A 60 -11.44 7.21 -6.21
CA PHE A 60 -10.33 7.62 -5.35
C PHE A 60 -9.60 8.84 -5.90
N LEU A 61 -9.39 8.93 -7.21
CA LEU A 61 -8.80 10.13 -7.83
C LEU A 61 -9.64 11.38 -7.57
N ARG A 62 -10.97 11.29 -7.70
CA ARG A 62 -11.92 12.37 -7.37
C ARG A 62 -11.97 12.70 -5.89
N ALA A 63 -11.62 11.75 -5.05
CA ALA A 63 -11.46 11.98 -3.62
C ALA A 63 -10.18 12.74 -3.26
N GLY A 64 -9.25 12.93 -4.20
CA GLY A 64 -8.03 13.72 -3.99
C GLY A 64 -6.79 12.90 -3.69
N CYS A 65 -6.79 11.57 -3.92
CA CYS A 65 -5.56 10.79 -3.79
C CYS A 65 -4.54 11.14 -4.89
N ASP A 66 -3.27 11.04 -4.57
CA ASP A 66 -2.13 11.30 -5.47
C ASP A 66 -1.50 10.02 -5.99
N VAL A 67 -1.83 8.89 -5.38
CA VAL A 67 -1.34 7.57 -5.75
C VAL A 67 -2.52 6.61 -5.79
N ILE A 68 -2.68 5.88 -6.90
CA ILE A 68 -3.61 4.76 -7.00
C ILE A 68 -2.84 3.46 -7.15
N SER A 69 -3.32 2.41 -6.50
CA SER A 69 -2.71 1.08 -6.50
C SER A 69 -3.44 0.16 -7.47
N THR A 70 -2.71 -0.59 -8.31
CA THR A 70 -3.34 -1.57 -9.19
C THR A 70 -4.05 -2.66 -8.38
N ASN A 71 -5.13 -3.25 -8.88
CA ASN A 71 -5.84 -4.33 -8.20
C ASN A 71 -5.16 -5.71 -8.42
N THR A 72 -3.86 -5.76 -8.16
CA THR A 72 -2.98 -6.94 -8.37
C THR A 72 -2.39 -7.51 -7.08
N TYR A 73 -2.86 -7.06 -5.92
CA TYR A 73 -2.37 -7.49 -4.60
C TYR A 73 -2.21 -9.01 -4.48
N GLN A 74 -3.26 -9.78 -4.78
CA GLN A 74 -3.25 -11.25 -4.77
C GLN A 74 -2.89 -11.88 -6.12
N ALA A 75 -2.61 -11.07 -7.15
CA ALA A 75 -2.36 -11.62 -8.47
C ALA A 75 -0.96 -12.23 -8.60
N ALA A 76 -0.91 -13.51 -8.87
CA ALA A 76 0.26 -14.19 -9.39
C ALA A 76 -0.18 -15.06 -10.59
N PRO A 77 0.61 -15.15 -11.68
CA PRO A 77 0.16 -15.83 -12.89
C PRO A 77 -0.36 -17.25 -12.66
N SER A 78 0.31 -18.03 -11.78
CA SER A 78 -0.09 -19.40 -11.46
C SER A 78 -1.39 -19.49 -10.64
N THR A 79 -1.50 -18.67 -9.58
CA THR A 79 -2.68 -18.68 -8.71
C THR A 79 -3.89 -18.05 -9.38
N LEU A 80 -3.68 -16.95 -10.11
CA LEU A 80 -4.73 -16.28 -10.87
C LEU A 80 -5.26 -17.17 -12.00
N GLY A 81 -4.35 -17.82 -12.76
CA GLY A 81 -4.72 -18.78 -13.79
C GLY A 81 -5.56 -19.93 -13.25
N LYS A 82 -5.14 -20.53 -12.11
CA LYS A 82 -5.90 -21.58 -11.44
C LYS A 82 -7.26 -21.07 -10.93
N ALA A 83 -7.31 -19.89 -10.31
CA ALA A 83 -8.53 -19.32 -9.75
C ALA A 83 -9.60 -18.99 -10.80
N LEU A 84 -9.17 -18.58 -12.00
CA LEU A 84 -10.05 -18.17 -13.11
C LEU A 84 -10.22 -19.25 -14.19
N GLY A 85 -9.50 -20.36 -14.10
CA GLY A 85 -9.56 -21.43 -15.11
C GLY A 85 -8.94 -21.04 -16.46
N ILE A 86 -7.92 -20.18 -16.45
CA ILE A 86 -7.24 -19.65 -17.63
C ILE A 86 -5.74 -20.05 -17.64
N SER A 87 -5.10 -19.93 -18.79
CA SER A 87 -3.68 -20.21 -18.94
C SER A 87 -2.82 -19.18 -18.18
N ILE A 88 -1.57 -19.54 -17.86
CA ILE A 88 -0.58 -18.62 -17.24
C ILE A 88 -0.34 -17.40 -18.13
N GLY A 89 -0.37 -17.56 -19.47
CA GLY A 89 -0.22 -16.47 -20.42
C GLY A 89 -1.38 -15.47 -20.33
N GLU A 90 -2.62 -15.93 -20.28
CA GLU A 90 -3.81 -15.09 -20.08
C GLU A 90 -3.80 -14.42 -18.71
N ALA A 91 -3.38 -15.12 -17.67
CA ALA A 91 -3.23 -14.53 -16.33
C ALA A 91 -2.19 -13.40 -16.30
N LYS A 92 -1.07 -13.53 -17.01
CA LYS A 92 -0.11 -12.42 -17.20
C LYS A 92 -0.75 -11.24 -17.92
N ASN A 93 -1.53 -11.50 -18.99
CA ASN A 93 -2.22 -10.44 -19.71
C ASN A 93 -3.24 -9.71 -18.83
N LEU A 94 -3.92 -10.38 -17.90
CA LEU A 94 -4.78 -9.72 -16.93
C LEU A 94 -4.00 -8.81 -15.98
N MET A 95 -2.80 -9.18 -15.56
CA MET A 95 -1.94 -8.29 -14.76
C MET A 95 -1.48 -7.06 -15.57
N HIS A 96 -1.17 -7.20 -16.85
CA HIS A 96 -0.93 -6.06 -17.75
C HIS A 96 -2.19 -5.18 -17.87
N THR A 97 -3.37 -5.80 -18.01
CA THR A 97 -4.66 -5.10 -18.09
C THR A 97 -4.91 -4.26 -16.83
N ALA A 98 -4.58 -4.75 -15.63
CA ALA A 98 -4.75 -3.99 -14.39
C ALA A 98 -4.01 -2.64 -14.42
N VAL A 99 -2.79 -2.62 -14.94
CA VAL A 99 -2.01 -1.38 -15.07
C VAL A 99 -2.62 -0.46 -16.13
N HIS A 100 -3.05 -0.99 -17.27
CA HIS A 100 -3.69 -0.19 -18.32
C HIS A 100 -5.02 0.43 -17.86
N LEU A 101 -5.81 -0.27 -17.04
CA LEU A 101 -7.04 0.27 -16.48
C LEU A 101 -6.77 1.41 -15.48
N ALA A 102 -5.73 1.29 -14.66
CA ALA A 102 -5.29 2.36 -13.78
C ALA A 102 -4.78 3.58 -14.58
N GLN A 103 -4.00 3.36 -15.65
CA GLN A 103 -3.54 4.42 -16.56
C GLN A 103 -4.71 5.11 -17.23
N ARG A 104 -5.70 4.34 -17.75
CA ARG A 104 -6.92 4.87 -18.34
C ARG A 104 -7.72 5.72 -17.36
N ALA A 105 -7.89 5.25 -16.13
CA ALA A 105 -8.58 6.01 -15.08
C ALA A 105 -7.88 7.35 -14.81
N ARG A 106 -6.55 7.36 -14.73
CA ARG A 106 -5.73 8.57 -14.55
C ARG A 106 -5.88 9.54 -15.73
N GLU A 107 -5.80 9.04 -16.95
CA GLU A 107 -5.92 9.85 -18.17
C GLU A 107 -7.32 10.46 -18.32
N GLU A 108 -8.37 9.66 -18.14
CA GLU A 108 -9.76 10.13 -18.20
C GLU A 108 -10.05 11.19 -17.14
N GLU A 109 -9.51 11.04 -15.93
CA GLU A 109 -9.74 12.01 -14.86
C GLU A 109 -8.93 13.30 -15.06
N ASN A 110 -7.70 13.22 -15.58
CA ASN A 110 -6.89 14.39 -15.92
C ASN A 110 -7.50 15.22 -17.06
N ASN A 111 -8.19 14.58 -17.99
CA ASN A 111 -8.86 15.24 -19.14
C ASN A 111 -10.32 15.64 -18.83
N SER A 112 -10.81 15.37 -17.62
CA SER A 112 -12.20 15.68 -17.25
C SER A 112 -12.38 17.19 -17.13
N VAL A 113 -13.37 17.73 -17.88
CA VAL A 113 -13.74 19.15 -17.88
C VAL A 113 -14.68 19.48 -16.71
N THR A 114 -15.15 18.45 -15.98
CA THR A 114 -15.99 18.69 -14.80
C THR A 114 -15.21 19.39 -13.72
N ALA A 115 -15.75 20.51 -13.22
CA ALA A 115 -15.13 21.29 -12.14
C ALA A 115 -14.80 20.34 -10.95
N SER A 116 -13.52 20.05 -10.79
CA SER A 116 -13.02 19.34 -9.65
C SER A 116 -13.12 20.27 -8.44
N GLU A 117 -13.59 19.77 -7.30
CA GLU A 117 -13.58 20.52 -6.04
C GLU A 117 -12.15 20.80 -5.55
N PHE A 118 -11.14 20.25 -6.25
CA PHE A 118 -9.74 20.48 -5.91
C PHE A 118 -8.85 20.58 -7.15
N GLN A 119 -7.76 21.31 -7.03
CA GLN A 119 -6.75 21.49 -8.06
C GLN A 119 -5.46 20.78 -7.63
N ARG A 120 -5.21 19.63 -8.25
CA ARG A 120 -4.04 18.80 -7.95
C ARG A 120 -2.75 19.55 -8.34
N LYS A 121 -1.81 19.60 -7.40
CA LYS A 121 -0.48 20.22 -7.62
C LYS A 121 0.59 19.25 -8.07
N LEU A 122 0.41 17.95 -7.75
CA LEU A 122 1.36 16.88 -8.07
C LEU A 122 0.74 15.92 -9.09
N PRO A 123 1.55 15.32 -9.98
CA PRO A 123 1.05 14.28 -10.88
C PRO A 123 0.59 13.06 -10.10
N VAL A 124 -0.46 12.40 -10.59
CA VAL A 124 -0.91 11.11 -10.06
C VAL A 124 0.10 10.04 -10.40
N LEU A 125 0.48 9.25 -9.40
CA LEU A 125 1.34 8.07 -9.55
C LEU A 125 0.51 6.79 -9.53
N ILE A 126 0.99 5.77 -10.23
CA ILE A 126 0.42 4.42 -10.25
C ILE A 126 1.39 3.47 -9.57
N ALA A 127 1.00 2.95 -8.42
CA ALA A 127 1.73 1.93 -7.69
C ALA A 127 1.32 0.53 -8.19
N GLY A 128 2.29 -0.29 -8.55
CA GLY A 128 2.07 -1.70 -8.82
C GLY A 128 1.92 -2.48 -7.51
N SER A 129 0.69 -2.74 -7.08
CA SER A 129 0.40 -3.42 -5.81
C SER A 129 0.76 -4.90 -5.86
N LEU A 130 1.61 -5.34 -4.94
CA LEU A 130 2.03 -6.73 -4.78
C LEU A 130 2.00 -7.13 -3.29
N GLY A 131 1.07 -8.02 -2.95
CA GLY A 131 1.01 -8.65 -1.64
C GLY A 131 2.08 -9.72 -1.43
N PRO A 132 2.26 -10.20 -0.19
CA PRO A 132 3.18 -11.25 0.16
C PRO A 132 2.78 -12.60 -0.44
N TYR A 133 3.65 -13.59 -0.30
CA TYR A 133 3.39 -14.95 -0.76
C TYR A 133 2.08 -15.50 -0.19
N GLY A 134 1.84 -15.29 1.12
CA GLY A 134 0.64 -15.73 1.78
C GLY A 134 -0.65 -15.15 1.21
N ALA A 135 -0.65 -13.90 0.74
CA ALA A 135 -1.81 -13.29 0.11
C ALA A 135 -2.27 -14.06 -1.14
N CYS A 136 -1.32 -14.57 -1.94
CA CYS A 136 -1.62 -15.35 -3.13
C CYS A 136 -2.06 -16.79 -2.81
N ALA A 137 -1.80 -17.29 -1.59
CA ALA A 137 -2.33 -18.55 -1.10
C ALA A 137 -3.82 -18.44 -0.70
N ALA A 138 -4.30 -17.21 -0.44
CA ALA A 138 -5.67 -16.89 -0.04
C ALA A 138 -6.15 -17.70 1.19
N ASP A 139 -5.25 -17.92 2.16
CA ASP A 139 -5.49 -18.70 3.39
C ASP A 139 -5.30 -17.89 4.68
N GLY A 140 -5.09 -16.56 4.57
CA GLY A 140 -4.86 -15.65 5.70
C GLY A 140 -3.43 -15.64 6.23
N SER A 141 -2.51 -16.38 5.59
CA SER A 141 -1.12 -16.47 6.02
C SER A 141 -0.33 -15.16 5.85
N GLU A 142 -0.84 -14.20 5.08
CA GLU A 142 -0.33 -12.82 5.04
C GLU A 142 -0.44 -12.08 6.38
N TYR A 143 -1.32 -12.54 7.27
CA TYR A 143 -1.49 -11.97 8.61
C TYR A 143 -0.81 -12.77 9.72
N THR A 144 -0.09 -13.83 9.39
CA THR A 144 0.62 -14.67 10.36
C THR A 144 2.03 -15.06 9.97
N GLY A 145 2.36 -15.01 8.68
CA GLY A 145 3.63 -15.49 8.17
C GLY A 145 3.82 -17.00 8.31
N SER A 146 2.74 -17.78 8.45
CA SER A 146 2.81 -19.24 8.76
C SER A 146 3.59 -20.07 7.74
N TYR A 147 3.79 -19.55 6.50
CA TYR A 147 4.60 -20.17 5.45
C TYR A 147 6.14 -19.98 5.61
N ALA A 148 6.59 -19.31 6.68
CA ALA A 148 8.01 -18.95 6.87
C ALA A 148 8.98 -20.15 6.72
N ASN A 149 8.58 -21.34 7.19
CA ASN A 149 9.37 -22.55 7.12
C ASN A 149 9.05 -23.45 5.91
N GLU A 150 7.99 -23.15 5.17
CA GLU A 150 7.52 -23.93 4.03
C GLU A 150 8.13 -23.44 2.71
N VAL A 151 8.46 -22.14 2.61
CA VAL A 151 8.95 -21.49 1.39
C VAL A 151 10.37 -21.00 1.59
N SER A 152 11.28 -21.39 0.72
CA SER A 152 12.68 -20.96 0.79
C SER A 152 12.85 -19.48 0.40
N PHE A 153 13.99 -18.88 0.75
CA PHE A 153 14.34 -17.52 0.34
C PHE A 153 14.36 -17.37 -1.20
N ASN A 154 14.94 -18.34 -1.91
CA ASN A 154 15.02 -18.28 -3.37
C ASN A 154 13.64 -18.43 -4.05
N GLU A 155 12.76 -19.24 -3.51
CA GLU A 155 11.37 -19.35 -3.99
C GLU A 155 10.63 -18.02 -3.82
N LEU A 156 10.80 -17.32 -2.69
CA LEU A 156 10.24 -15.99 -2.49
C LEU A 156 10.80 -14.98 -3.50
N VAL A 157 12.12 -15.02 -3.75
CA VAL A 157 12.76 -14.13 -4.76
C VAL A 157 12.16 -14.36 -6.14
N GLU A 158 12.08 -15.59 -6.62
CA GLU A 158 11.56 -15.90 -7.97
C GLU A 158 10.06 -15.58 -8.07
N PHE A 159 9.29 -15.87 -7.02
CA PHE A 159 7.88 -15.53 -6.93
C PHE A 159 7.66 -14.02 -7.09
N HIS A 160 8.36 -13.21 -6.33
CA HIS A 160 8.24 -11.77 -6.37
C HIS A 160 8.80 -11.15 -7.66
N LEU A 161 9.95 -11.63 -8.12
CA LEU A 161 10.60 -11.13 -9.34
C LEU A 161 9.69 -11.29 -10.57
N SER A 162 9.04 -12.45 -10.69
CA SER A 162 8.14 -12.73 -11.82
C SER A 162 6.97 -11.78 -11.90
N ARG A 163 6.37 -11.42 -10.75
CA ARG A 163 5.24 -10.50 -10.64
C ARG A 163 5.65 -9.04 -10.87
N ALA A 164 6.76 -8.62 -10.25
CA ALA A 164 7.28 -7.26 -10.38
C ALA A 164 7.62 -6.92 -11.84
N LYS A 165 8.25 -7.84 -12.58
CA LYS A 165 8.57 -7.65 -14.00
C LYS A 165 7.32 -7.34 -14.82
N ILE A 166 6.23 -8.08 -14.65
CA ILE A 166 4.98 -7.87 -15.39
C ILE A 166 4.45 -6.44 -15.17
N LEU A 167 4.41 -5.97 -13.93
CA LEU A 167 3.87 -4.64 -13.62
C LEU A 167 4.80 -3.52 -14.11
N LEU A 168 6.12 -3.68 -13.96
CA LEU A 168 7.10 -2.71 -14.45
C LEU A 168 7.10 -2.61 -15.99
N GLU A 169 7.00 -3.74 -16.70
CA GLU A 169 6.86 -3.79 -18.15
C GLU A 169 5.58 -3.11 -18.63
N SER A 170 4.51 -3.12 -17.82
CA SER A 170 3.24 -2.43 -18.11
C SER A 170 3.30 -0.94 -17.84
N GLY A 171 4.34 -0.43 -17.18
CA GLY A 171 4.57 1.01 -16.97
C GLY A 171 3.91 1.57 -15.71
N VAL A 172 3.93 0.84 -14.59
CA VAL A 172 3.71 1.43 -13.25
C VAL A 172 4.87 2.37 -12.91
N ASP A 173 4.61 3.36 -12.06
CA ASP A 173 5.63 4.31 -11.66
C ASP A 173 6.62 3.69 -10.66
N PHE A 174 6.15 2.78 -9.80
CA PHE A 174 6.96 2.00 -8.85
C PHE A 174 6.17 0.79 -8.34
N ILE A 175 6.83 -0.08 -7.56
CA ILE A 175 6.18 -1.24 -6.93
C ILE A 175 5.80 -0.92 -5.47
N ALA A 176 4.58 -1.24 -5.08
CA ALA A 176 4.10 -1.22 -3.70
C ALA A 176 4.09 -2.65 -3.15
N TRP A 177 5.09 -3.01 -2.35
CA TRP A 177 5.08 -4.26 -1.60
C TRP A 177 4.28 -4.04 -0.32
N GLU A 178 3.17 -4.75 -0.16
CA GLU A 178 2.15 -4.45 0.84
C GLU A 178 1.89 -5.62 1.79
N THR A 179 1.62 -5.31 3.06
CA THR A 179 1.17 -6.28 4.07
C THR A 179 2.17 -7.42 4.30
N VAL A 180 3.47 -7.13 4.11
CA VAL A 180 4.54 -8.15 4.23
C VAL A 180 4.68 -8.59 5.68
N PRO A 181 4.51 -9.89 6.01
CA PRO A 181 4.51 -10.34 7.40
C PRO A 181 5.88 -10.78 7.94
N LEU A 182 6.87 -10.99 7.09
CA LEU A 182 8.13 -11.65 7.46
C LEU A 182 9.36 -10.83 7.05
N LEU A 183 10.34 -10.72 7.93
CA LEU A 183 11.65 -10.14 7.61
C LEU A 183 12.36 -10.93 6.49
N LYS A 184 12.25 -12.25 6.48
CA LYS A 184 12.77 -13.10 5.39
C LYS A 184 12.22 -12.67 4.03
N GLU A 185 10.94 -12.34 3.97
CA GLU A 185 10.30 -11.90 2.71
C GLU A 185 10.70 -10.46 2.36
N VAL A 186 10.82 -9.56 3.34
CA VAL A 186 11.42 -8.22 3.14
C VAL A 186 12.81 -8.34 2.52
N SER A 187 13.67 -9.21 3.07
CA SER A 187 15.01 -9.45 2.52
C SER A 187 14.98 -10.03 1.09
N SER A 188 14.02 -10.93 0.80
CA SER A 188 13.85 -11.46 -0.56
C SER A 188 13.38 -10.38 -1.54
N ILE A 189 12.51 -9.47 -1.13
CA ILE A 189 12.09 -8.31 -1.91
C ILE A 189 13.27 -7.36 -2.17
N CYS A 190 14.10 -7.10 -1.19
CA CYS A 190 15.32 -6.32 -1.38
C CYS A 190 16.25 -6.96 -2.42
N GLU A 191 16.38 -8.29 -2.43
CA GLU A 191 17.13 -9.02 -3.45
C GLU A 191 16.49 -8.91 -4.84
N VAL A 192 15.15 -8.98 -4.93
CA VAL A 192 14.42 -8.70 -6.18
C VAL A 192 14.73 -7.30 -6.71
N MET A 193 14.73 -6.30 -5.85
CA MET A 193 15.03 -4.93 -6.26
C MET A 193 16.44 -4.75 -6.75
N ARG A 194 17.43 -5.42 -6.14
CA ARG A 194 18.83 -5.43 -6.67
C ARG A 194 18.93 -6.02 -8.07
N ARG A 195 18.06 -7.00 -8.41
CA ARG A 195 17.98 -7.56 -9.78
C ARG A 195 17.21 -6.70 -10.77
N LEU A 196 16.55 -5.61 -10.27
CA LEU A 196 15.77 -4.64 -11.04
C LEU A 196 16.30 -3.22 -10.81
N PRO A 197 17.55 -2.90 -11.20
CA PRO A 197 18.27 -1.71 -10.75
C PRO A 197 17.64 -0.36 -11.19
N SER A 198 16.76 -0.37 -12.17
CA SER A 198 16.02 0.82 -12.63
C SER A 198 14.63 0.96 -12.01
N ALA A 199 14.23 0.03 -11.13
CA ALA A 199 12.95 0.05 -10.46
C ALA A 199 13.08 0.59 -9.04
N TYR A 200 12.01 1.22 -8.55
CA TYR A 200 11.89 1.70 -7.18
C TYR A 200 10.65 1.12 -6.52
N CYS A 201 10.65 1.09 -5.19
CA CYS A 201 9.52 0.56 -4.44
C CYS A 201 9.39 1.18 -3.05
N TRP A 202 8.21 1.04 -2.45
CA TRP A 202 8.08 1.02 -1.01
C TRP A 202 7.87 -0.41 -0.50
N ILE A 203 8.10 -0.59 0.81
CA ILE A 203 7.75 -1.82 1.52
C ILE A 203 6.91 -1.45 2.74
N SER A 204 5.69 -1.97 2.84
CA SER A 204 4.86 -1.86 4.04
C SER A 204 4.57 -3.22 4.64
N VAL A 205 4.59 -3.28 5.95
CA VAL A 205 4.43 -4.51 6.71
C VAL A 205 3.13 -4.51 7.51
N SER A 206 2.56 -5.68 7.74
CA SER A 206 1.49 -5.85 8.72
C SER A 206 2.08 -6.00 10.13
N SER A 207 1.47 -5.31 11.11
CA SER A 207 1.98 -5.28 12.49
C SER A 207 0.84 -5.18 13.50
N PRO A 208 0.53 -6.25 14.24
CA PRO A 208 -0.59 -6.26 15.18
C PRO A 208 -0.33 -5.46 16.48
N ASP A 209 0.90 -5.05 16.75
CA ASP A 209 1.30 -4.40 18.00
C ASP A 209 2.20 -3.14 17.82
N GLY A 210 2.54 -2.80 16.59
CA GLY A 210 3.46 -1.71 16.26
C GLY A 210 4.92 -1.96 16.66
N GLU A 211 5.27 -3.18 17.06
CA GLU A 211 6.60 -3.57 17.49
C GLU A 211 7.19 -4.68 16.63
N LYS A 212 6.34 -5.63 16.26
CA LYS A 212 6.68 -6.79 15.44
C LYS A 212 5.80 -6.87 14.20
N THR A 213 6.33 -7.47 13.17
CA THR A 213 5.51 -7.90 12.03
C THR A 213 4.51 -8.99 12.45
N SER A 214 3.51 -9.26 11.64
CA SER A 214 2.57 -10.36 11.87
C SER A 214 3.26 -11.73 12.01
N GLY A 215 4.43 -11.90 11.41
CA GLY A 215 5.25 -13.12 11.55
C GLY A 215 6.18 -13.13 12.77
N GLY A 216 6.19 -12.05 13.57
CA GLY A 216 6.94 -11.97 14.82
C GLY A 216 8.32 -11.32 14.76
N ASP A 217 8.74 -10.82 13.59
CA ASP A 217 10.02 -10.13 13.42
C ASP A 217 9.95 -8.68 13.91
N LEU A 218 11.02 -8.15 14.51
CA LEU A 218 11.06 -6.77 14.98
C LEU A 218 10.98 -5.76 13.81
N LEU A 219 10.13 -4.73 13.92
CA LEU A 219 10.06 -3.64 12.94
C LEU A 219 11.38 -2.89 12.79
N ALA A 220 12.16 -2.76 13.86
CA ALA A 220 13.51 -2.20 13.82
C ALA A 220 14.44 -3.03 12.89
N SER A 221 14.31 -4.36 12.88
CA SER A 221 15.07 -5.22 11.97
C SER A 221 14.64 -5.04 10.51
N VAL A 222 13.34 -4.82 10.27
CA VAL A 222 12.81 -4.44 8.94
C VAL A 222 13.42 -3.11 8.50
N ALA A 223 13.42 -2.08 9.37
CA ALA A 223 14.02 -0.79 9.07
C ALA A 223 15.50 -0.91 8.68
N CYS A 224 16.28 -1.72 9.42
CA CYS A 224 17.68 -1.95 9.13
C CYS A 224 17.90 -2.70 7.80
N GLU A 225 17.01 -3.62 7.44
CA GLU A 225 17.11 -4.34 6.17
C GLU A 225 16.79 -3.44 4.98
N VAL A 226 15.70 -2.67 5.03
CA VAL A 226 15.32 -1.75 3.94
C VAL A 226 16.31 -0.59 3.79
N ALA A 227 16.98 -0.16 4.87
CA ALA A 227 17.99 0.88 4.80
C ALA A 227 19.18 0.51 3.90
N LYS A 228 19.49 -0.78 3.73
CA LYS A 228 20.55 -1.31 2.88
C LYS A 228 20.16 -1.39 1.39
N CYS A 229 18.90 -1.16 1.04
CA CYS A 229 18.41 -1.25 -0.32
C CYS A 229 18.07 0.15 -0.86
N GLU A 230 18.88 0.67 -1.77
CA GLU A 230 18.73 2.02 -2.33
C GLU A 230 17.41 2.19 -3.09
N GLN A 231 16.94 1.15 -3.77
CA GLN A 231 15.70 1.18 -4.56
C GLN A 231 14.43 1.21 -3.69
N VAL A 232 14.53 0.89 -2.40
CA VAL A 232 13.42 1.08 -1.46
C VAL A 232 13.42 2.54 -1.03
N PHE A 233 12.51 3.35 -1.57
CA PHE A 233 12.41 4.77 -1.21
C PHE A 233 11.54 5.02 0.02
N GLY A 234 10.62 4.11 0.36
CA GLY A 234 9.68 4.26 1.46
C GLY A 234 9.49 2.98 2.27
N VAL A 235 9.21 3.14 3.55
CA VAL A 235 8.89 2.04 4.48
C VAL A 235 7.72 2.43 5.36
N GLY A 236 6.86 1.47 5.69
CA GLY A 236 5.68 1.76 6.49
C GLY A 236 4.93 0.56 7.02
N VAL A 237 3.73 0.85 7.53
CA VAL A 237 2.78 -0.16 8.01
C VAL A 237 1.45 -0.01 7.30
N ASN A 238 0.76 -1.14 7.07
CA ASN A 238 -0.56 -1.11 6.47
C ASN A 238 -1.47 -2.23 6.95
N CYS A 239 -2.74 -2.13 6.60
CA CYS A 239 -3.77 -3.13 6.82
C CYS A 239 -3.92 -3.51 8.30
N ASN A 240 -3.35 -4.64 8.74
CA ASN A 240 -3.54 -5.21 10.07
C ASN A 240 -2.67 -4.52 11.14
N ILE A 241 -2.92 -3.22 11.37
CA ILE A 241 -2.32 -2.46 12.48
C ILE A 241 -3.42 -1.74 13.27
N PRO A 242 -3.49 -1.93 14.62
CA PRO A 242 -4.39 -1.14 15.46
C PRO A 242 -4.04 0.35 15.41
N HIS A 243 -5.04 1.22 15.45
CA HIS A 243 -4.83 2.66 15.32
C HIS A 243 -3.95 3.25 16.44
N ASP A 244 -4.06 2.73 17.65
CA ASP A 244 -3.23 3.11 18.80
C ASP A 244 -1.79 2.60 18.72
N CYS A 245 -1.52 1.64 17.82
CA CYS A 245 -0.19 1.12 17.55
C CYS A 245 0.54 1.80 16.39
N ILE A 246 -0.16 2.63 15.59
CA ILE A 246 0.44 3.27 14.39
C ILE A 246 1.68 4.08 14.78
N GLY A 247 1.58 4.98 15.74
CA GLY A 247 2.71 5.82 16.15
C GLY A 247 3.93 5.02 16.61
N LYS A 248 3.73 3.92 17.36
CA LYS A 248 4.77 2.99 17.76
C LYS A 248 5.40 2.30 16.55
N GLY A 249 4.57 1.86 15.59
CA GLY A 249 5.03 1.23 14.35
C GLY A 249 5.91 2.16 13.52
N LEU A 250 5.48 3.41 13.33
CA LEU A 250 6.25 4.41 12.59
C LEU A 250 7.58 4.75 13.28
N ALA A 251 7.60 4.85 14.63
CA ALA A 251 8.81 5.07 15.38
C ALA A 251 9.83 3.94 15.21
N ASN A 252 9.38 2.68 15.27
CA ASN A 252 10.23 1.51 15.11
C ASN A 252 10.75 1.34 13.66
N LEU A 253 10.02 1.82 12.67
CA LEU A 253 10.44 1.81 11.27
C LEU A 253 11.30 3.01 10.87
N ASN A 254 11.40 4.02 11.74
CA ASN A 254 12.28 5.15 11.45
C ASN A 254 13.74 4.73 11.52
N SER A 255 14.42 4.73 10.38
CA SER A 255 15.80 4.24 10.20
C SER A 255 16.88 4.95 11.02
N GLN A 256 16.55 6.02 11.76
CA GLN A 256 17.49 6.64 12.70
C GLN A 256 17.96 5.69 13.82
N THR A 257 17.25 4.56 14.00
CA THR A 257 17.69 3.50 14.92
C THR A 257 18.83 2.64 14.37
N CYS A 258 19.09 2.68 13.05
CA CYS A 258 20.16 1.92 12.37
C CYS A 258 21.46 2.75 12.27
N LYS A 259 21.95 3.25 13.40
CA LYS A 259 23.12 4.17 13.47
C LYS A 259 24.48 3.57 13.07
N GLU A 260 24.56 2.32 12.68
CA GLU A 260 25.83 1.61 12.42
C GLU A 260 26.38 1.75 10.99
N SER A 261 25.69 2.49 10.10
CA SER A 261 26.13 2.64 8.71
C SER A 261 26.09 4.11 8.29
N GLU A 262 27.25 4.67 7.96
CA GLU A 262 27.42 6.03 7.41
C GLU A 262 26.73 6.24 6.06
N ASN A 263 26.17 5.19 5.43
CA ASN A 263 25.54 5.20 4.11
C ASN A 263 24.03 4.91 4.11
N THR A 264 23.31 5.11 5.22
CA THR A 264 21.86 4.90 5.24
C THR A 264 21.12 6.12 4.70
N SER A 265 20.50 6.01 3.53
CA SER A 265 19.57 7.02 3.03
C SER A 265 18.29 7.04 3.90
N SER A 266 17.84 8.23 4.27
CA SER A 266 16.54 8.37 4.95
C SER A 266 15.42 7.85 4.05
N LYS A 267 14.57 6.97 4.57
CA LYS A 267 13.41 6.44 3.87
C LYS A 267 12.19 7.29 4.18
N LEU A 268 11.35 7.48 3.18
CA LEU A 268 10.02 8.06 3.34
C LEU A 268 9.20 7.18 4.29
N ILE A 269 8.51 7.78 5.23
CA ILE A 269 7.60 7.07 6.15
C ILE A 269 6.18 7.16 5.60
N LEU A 270 5.51 6.00 5.54
CA LEU A 270 4.13 5.89 5.04
C LEU A 270 3.27 4.98 5.91
N PHE A 271 1.96 5.17 5.89
CA PHE A 271 1.02 4.20 6.44
C PHE A 271 -0.37 4.30 5.79
N TYR A 272 -1.08 3.17 5.78
CA TYR A 272 -2.46 3.05 5.32
C TYR A 272 -3.16 1.91 6.06
N ALA A 273 -3.75 2.26 7.20
CA ALA A 273 -4.44 1.32 8.09
C ALA A 273 -5.87 1.04 7.61
N ASN A 274 -6.46 -0.04 8.12
CA ASN A 274 -7.88 -0.36 7.95
C ASN A 274 -8.78 0.63 8.68
N ASP A 275 -10.08 0.60 8.38
CA ASP A 275 -11.12 1.31 9.12
C ASP A 275 -11.46 0.60 10.47
N GLY A 276 -10.43 0.30 11.26
CA GLY A 276 -10.57 -0.31 12.58
C GLY A 276 -10.87 -1.79 12.62
N GLN A 277 -10.76 -2.50 11.50
CA GLN A 277 -10.82 -3.95 11.45
C GLN A 277 -9.43 -4.56 11.68
N LEU A 278 -9.38 -5.59 12.52
CA LEU A 278 -8.18 -6.42 12.71
C LEU A 278 -8.47 -7.86 12.36
N TRP A 279 -7.56 -8.50 11.69
CA TRP A 279 -7.61 -9.92 11.43
C TRP A 279 -7.14 -10.71 12.66
N ILE A 280 -7.95 -11.67 13.09
CA ILE A 280 -7.66 -12.51 14.24
C ILE A 280 -7.62 -13.96 13.76
N PRO A 281 -6.55 -14.73 14.07
CA PRO A 281 -6.48 -16.14 13.72
C PRO A 281 -7.53 -16.93 14.54
N ASN A 282 -8.07 -17.99 13.94
CA ASN A 282 -8.92 -18.92 14.68
C ASN A 282 -8.08 -19.72 15.67
N ASP A 283 -8.66 -20.06 16.83
CA ASP A 283 -8.00 -20.85 17.85
C ASP A 283 -7.46 -22.17 17.27
N GLY A 284 -6.14 -22.36 17.39
CA GLY A 284 -5.45 -23.57 16.94
C GLY A 284 -5.11 -23.63 15.44
N ASP A 285 -5.59 -22.69 14.61
CA ASP A 285 -5.30 -22.67 13.17
C ASP A 285 -4.80 -21.30 12.71
N LYS A 286 -3.48 -21.14 12.59
CA LYS A 286 -2.85 -19.90 12.14
C LYS A 286 -3.08 -19.57 10.65
N LYS A 287 -3.63 -20.49 9.87
CA LYS A 287 -3.93 -20.30 8.44
C LYS A 287 -5.38 -19.86 8.20
N ARG A 288 -6.22 -19.87 9.23
CA ARG A 288 -7.61 -19.42 9.13
C ARG A 288 -7.89 -18.38 10.20
N GLY A 289 -8.64 -17.37 9.85
CA GLY A 289 -9.03 -16.31 10.74
C GLY A 289 -10.17 -15.50 10.15
N HIS A 290 -10.54 -14.45 10.83
CA HIS A 290 -11.60 -13.56 10.41
C HIS A 290 -11.29 -12.13 10.85
N PHE A 291 -11.86 -11.17 10.14
CA PHE A 291 -11.80 -9.78 10.56
C PHE A 291 -12.80 -9.50 11.67
N VAL A 292 -12.33 -8.89 12.74
CA VAL A 292 -13.15 -8.41 13.85
C VAL A 292 -13.23 -6.89 13.77
N ASN A 293 -14.48 -6.38 13.77
CA ASN A 293 -14.73 -4.96 13.92
C ASN A 293 -14.61 -4.58 15.39
N TYR A 294 -13.71 -3.69 15.73
CA TYR A 294 -13.75 -3.04 17.02
C TYR A 294 -14.84 -1.98 16.97
N SER A 295 -15.89 -2.17 17.77
CA SER A 295 -17.09 -1.31 17.80
C SER A 295 -16.82 0.17 18.10
N GLN A 296 -15.64 0.48 18.63
CA GLN A 296 -15.17 1.84 18.90
C GLN A 296 -14.61 2.56 17.66
N TYR A 297 -14.36 1.83 16.55
CA TYR A 297 -13.82 2.41 15.33
C TYR A 297 -14.91 2.56 14.26
N ASN A 298 -14.91 3.70 13.62
CA ASN A 298 -15.73 4.06 12.48
C ASN A 298 -14.95 5.05 11.61
N HIS A 299 -15.52 5.53 10.51
CA HIS A 299 -14.87 6.48 9.61
C HIS A 299 -14.40 7.77 10.30
N ASP A 300 -15.10 8.23 11.34
CA ASP A 300 -14.68 9.40 12.10
C ASP A 300 -13.49 9.11 12.99
N SER A 301 -13.50 7.99 13.72
CA SER A 301 -12.37 7.56 14.54
C SER A 301 -11.15 7.23 13.69
N TRP A 302 -11.33 6.58 12.51
CA TRP A 302 -10.25 6.36 11.55
C TRP A 302 -9.58 7.68 11.17
N PHE A 303 -10.37 8.67 10.78
CA PHE A 303 -9.83 9.97 10.39
C PHE A 303 -9.08 10.64 11.54
N GLN A 304 -9.67 10.72 12.73
CA GLN A 304 -9.05 11.35 13.91
C GLN A 304 -7.74 10.67 14.31
N ASN A 305 -7.68 9.34 14.25
CA ASN A 305 -6.46 8.58 14.54
C ASN A 305 -5.41 8.74 13.43
N THR A 306 -5.85 8.80 12.17
CA THR A 306 -4.93 8.93 11.02
C THR A 306 -4.21 10.28 11.04
N ILE A 307 -4.92 11.39 11.28
CA ILE A 307 -4.32 12.73 11.26
C ILE A 307 -3.30 12.98 12.37
N GLN A 308 -3.31 12.20 13.45
CA GLN A 308 -2.31 12.31 14.53
C GLN A 308 -0.89 11.97 14.05
N TRP A 309 -0.77 11.11 13.01
CA TRP A 309 0.48 10.59 12.51
C TRP A 309 0.80 11.03 11.07
N ALA A 310 -0.12 11.78 10.46
CA ALA A 310 0.03 12.29 9.10
C ALA A 310 0.70 13.66 9.10
N LYS A 311 1.63 13.88 8.17
CA LYS A 311 2.18 15.21 7.89
C LYS A 311 1.16 16.02 7.10
N ARG A 312 1.03 17.30 7.44
CA ARG A 312 0.15 18.24 6.77
C ARG A 312 0.99 19.31 6.05
N ARG A 313 0.52 19.81 4.91
CA ARG A 313 1.08 21.02 4.30
C ARG A 313 0.68 22.23 5.14
N GLU A 314 1.65 23.05 5.48
CA GLU A 314 1.42 24.31 6.20
C GLU A 314 0.71 25.30 5.28
N THR A 315 -0.25 26.04 5.83
CA THR A 315 -0.92 27.15 5.19
C THR A 315 -0.63 28.42 5.98
N SER A 316 -0.87 29.61 5.38
CA SER A 316 -0.71 30.90 6.06
C SER A 316 -1.50 31.04 7.37
N ASP A 317 -2.51 30.19 7.58
CA ASP A 317 -3.40 30.23 8.75
C ASP A 317 -2.88 29.35 9.91
N ASP A 318 -1.78 28.60 9.71
CA ASP A 318 -1.26 27.62 10.69
C ASP A 318 -0.25 28.22 11.70
N GLU A 319 -0.08 29.55 11.77
CA GLU A 319 0.90 30.23 12.66
C GLU A 319 0.77 29.91 14.16
N HIS A 320 -0.28 29.20 14.59
CA HIS A 320 -0.57 28.92 16.00
C HIS A 320 -0.40 27.46 16.43
N LEU A 321 0.01 26.56 15.55
CA LEU A 321 0.19 25.13 15.88
C LEU A 321 1.66 24.78 16.17
N HIS A 322 2.23 25.38 17.21
CA HIS A 322 3.53 24.96 17.73
C HIS A 322 3.42 23.65 18.53
N TYR A 323 3.76 22.54 17.91
CA TYR A 323 3.99 21.30 18.62
C TYR A 323 5.47 21.22 19.10
N SER A 324 5.68 20.89 20.36
CA SER A 324 7.03 20.66 20.88
C SER A 324 7.67 19.43 20.20
N VAL A 325 8.86 19.61 19.61
CA VAL A 325 9.47 18.69 18.63
C VAL A 325 10.17 17.47 19.26
N ASN A 326 10.29 17.34 20.58
CA ASN A 326 11.36 16.50 21.15
C ASN A 326 11.02 15.04 21.50
N ASP A 327 9.75 14.57 21.40
CA ASP A 327 9.40 13.18 21.78
C ASP A 327 8.31 12.51 20.92
N LYS A 328 7.95 13.06 19.74
CA LYS A 328 6.93 12.45 18.90
C LYS A 328 7.55 11.54 17.82
N PRO A 329 6.93 10.38 17.52
CA PRO A 329 7.33 9.57 16.39
C PRO A 329 7.24 10.37 15.07
N PRO A 330 8.01 9.98 14.06
CA PRO A 330 8.01 10.69 12.78
C PRO A 330 6.61 10.71 12.16
N LEU A 331 6.19 11.86 11.68
CA LEU A 331 4.94 11.97 10.92
C LEU A 331 5.13 11.38 9.52
N ALA A 332 4.17 10.59 9.09
CA ALA A 332 4.17 10.00 7.75
C ALA A 332 3.86 11.05 6.69
N GLN A 333 4.62 11.02 5.60
CA GLN A 333 4.46 11.93 4.47
C GLN A 333 3.45 11.40 3.46
N TRP A 334 3.35 10.07 3.29
CA TRP A 334 2.41 9.42 2.39
C TRP A 334 1.43 8.60 3.22
N VAL A 335 0.16 8.96 3.14
CA VAL A 335 -0.89 8.41 4.02
C VAL A 335 -2.14 8.11 3.21
N GLY A 336 -2.78 6.99 3.51
CA GLY A 336 -4.05 6.59 2.92
C GLY A 336 -4.79 5.58 3.76
N GLY A 337 -5.58 4.75 3.11
CA GLY A 337 -6.35 3.72 3.75
C GLY A 337 -6.17 2.34 3.14
N CYS A 338 -6.55 1.31 3.89
CA CYS A 338 -6.64 -0.05 3.42
C CYS A 338 -8.10 -0.54 3.52
N CYS A 339 -8.36 -1.75 3.96
CA CYS A 339 -9.70 -2.33 3.97
C CYS A 339 -10.74 -1.41 4.62
N ASN A 340 -11.90 -1.28 3.97
CA ASN A 340 -13.06 -0.44 4.33
C ASN A 340 -12.82 1.08 4.35
N VAL A 341 -11.63 1.57 4.04
CA VAL A 341 -11.41 3.00 3.86
C VAL A 341 -11.87 3.41 2.47
N ARG A 342 -12.95 4.18 2.43
CA ARG A 342 -13.69 4.53 1.22
C ARG A 342 -13.23 5.86 0.62
N PRO A 343 -13.67 6.18 -0.61
CA PRO A 343 -13.36 7.47 -1.24
C PRO A 343 -13.72 8.69 -0.37
N GLU A 344 -14.82 8.63 0.38
CA GLU A 344 -15.23 9.72 1.28
C GLU A 344 -14.20 9.95 2.41
N CYS A 345 -13.64 8.87 2.95
CA CYS A 345 -12.58 8.95 3.98
C CYS A 345 -11.31 9.57 3.39
N ILE A 346 -10.92 9.14 2.18
CA ILE A 346 -9.76 9.68 1.46
C ILE A 346 -9.96 11.16 1.11
N ARG A 347 -11.17 11.58 0.70
CA ARG A 347 -11.49 13.01 0.47
C ARG A 347 -11.27 13.84 1.72
N ARG A 348 -11.76 13.37 2.87
CA ARG A 348 -11.59 14.07 4.14
C ARG A 348 -10.12 14.18 4.53
N LEU A 349 -9.34 13.10 4.34
CA LEU A 349 -7.91 13.08 4.57
C LEU A 349 -7.17 14.03 3.62
N ALA A 350 -7.46 13.99 2.32
CA ALA A 350 -6.86 14.86 1.32
C ALA A 350 -7.11 16.34 1.63
N LYS A 351 -8.34 16.69 1.99
CA LYS A 351 -8.69 18.06 2.38
C LYS A 351 -7.91 18.53 3.62
N TRP A 352 -7.63 17.63 4.55
CA TRP A 352 -6.86 17.97 5.75
C TRP A 352 -5.35 18.05 5.45
N MET A 353 -4.78 17.08 4.71
CA MET A 353 -3.34 17.04 4.42
C MET A 353 -2.91 18.12 3.43
N LYS A 354 -3.79 18.49 2.48
CA LYS A 354 -3.51 19.38 1.35
C LYS A 354 -4.62 20.41 1.17
N PRO A 355 -4.89 21.24 2.18
CA PRO A 355 -6.03 22.19 2.13
C PRO A 355 -5.90 23.18 0.98
N ASP A 356 -4.69 23.52 0.56
CA ASP A 356 -4.35 24.44 -0.52
C ASP A 356 -4.64 23.91 -1.94
N GLU A 357 -5.07 22.66 -2.07
CA GLU A 357 -5.56 22.05 -3.32
C GLU A 357 -7.09 22.06 -3.45
N PHE A 358 -7.83 22.39 -2.37
CA PHE A 358 -9.29 22.42 -2.40
C PHE A 358 -9.81 23.85 -2.63
N ILE A 359 -10.72 23.96 -3.60
CA ILE A 359 -11.38 25.24 -3.92
C ILE A 359 -12.37 25.53 -2.79
N SER A 360 -12.21 26.69 -2.16
CA SER A 360 -13.10 27.21 -1.08
C SER A 360 -14.47 27.61 -1.60
#